data_d67dc10aa94ef2dbfb8d9c350a32508f
#
_entry.id   d67dc10aa94ef2dbfb8d9c350a32508f
#
_cell.length_a   1.000
_cell.length_b   1.000
_cell.length_c   1.000
_cell.angle_alpha   90.00
_cell.angle_beta   90.00
_cell.angle_gamma   90.00
#
_symmetry.space_group_name_H-M   'P 1'
#
loop_
_entity.id
_entity.type
_entity.pdbx_description
1 polymer ?
#
loop_
_entity_poly.entity_id
_entity_poly.type
_entity_poly.pdbx_seq_one_letter_code
_entity_poly.pdbx_strand_id
1 'polypeptide(L)'
;MLPNQKLSYCTGILLVLLKLVHTQYEYLEYPLGYPYPEQEQYTPPVLAPDTPRIQLRLAGHKRKHNEGRVEVYYNGTWGTVCDDDFSIHAAQVVCKELGYQEAVSWVPSSKYGKGEGPIWFDNLQCTGKERTLALCPSNGIGVSDCKHTEDVGVVCSDRRIPGFRFVNTLPNHVEHSKGFGI
;
A
#
# COMPACT_ATOMS: atom_id res chain seq x y z
N MET A 1 -60.45 39.81 -12.79
CA MET A 1 -60.27 39.52 -11.37
C MET A 1 -60.09 38.01 -11.22
N LEU A 2 -58.87 37.60 -10.90
CA LEU A 2 -58.43 36.55 -10.01
C LEU A 2 -57.02 36.09 -10.43
N PRO A 3 -55.96 36.57 -9.78
CA PRO A 3 -54.71 35.85 -9.83
C PRO A 3 -54.10 35.72 -8.42
N ASN A 4 -54.64 34.91 -7.55
CA ASN A 4 -54.03 34.70 -6.22
C ASN A 4 -54.04 33.26 -5.68
N GLN A 5 -54.50 32.28 -6.47
CA GLN A 5 -54.50 30.89 -5.97
C GLN A 5 -53.25 30.08 -6.36
N LYS A 6 -52.51 30.48 -7.40
CA LYS A 6 -51.30 29.70 -7.82
C LYS A 6 -50.06 29.92 -6.97
N LEU A 7 -49.97 31.02 -6.23
CA LEU A 7 -48.84 31.28 -5.35
C LEU A 7 -48.87 30.48 -4.03
N SER A 8 -50.10 30.18 -3.54
CA SER A 8 -50.24 29.50 -2.28
C SER A 8 -49.88 27.99 -2.32
N TYR A 9 -50.02 27.34 -3.50
CA TYR A 9 -49.64 25.92 -3.66
C TYR A 9 -48.12 25.73 -3.76
N CYS A 10 -47.38 26.65 -4.36
CA CYS A 10 -45.91 26.55 -4.45
C CYS A 10 -45.22 26.68 -3.09
N THR A 11 -45.72 27.56 -2.21
CA THR A 11 -45.14 27.76 -0.88
C THR A 11 -45.44 26.58 0.04
N GLY A 12 -46.62 25.94 -0.09
CA GLY A 12 -46.98 24.74 0.69
C GLY A 12 -46.11 23.52 0.30
N ILE A 13 -45.90 23.32 -1.00
CA ILE A 13 -45.08 22.20 -1.50
C ILE A 13 -43.61 22.38 -1.11
N LEU A 14 -43.11 23.62 -1.19
CA LEU A 14 -41.73 23.91 -0.80
C LEU A 14 -41.45 23.65 0.70
N LEU A 15 -42.45 24.03 1.56
CA LEU A 15 -42.37 23.79 3.01
C LEU A 15 -42.48 22.29 3.36
N VAL A 16 -43.24 21.51 2.62
CA VAL A 16 -43.33 20.05 2.81
C VAL A 16 -42.06 19.37 2.35
N LEU A 17 -41.49 19.78 1.22
CA LEU A 17 -40.17 19.26 0.73
C LEU A 17 -39.03 19.63 1.68
N LEU A 18 -39.02 20.84 2.24
CA LEU A 18 -38.02 21.26 3.24
C LEU A 18 -38.17 20.45 4.55
N LYS A 19 -39.37 20.10 4.97
CA LYS A 19 -39.59 19.23 6.12
C LYS A 19 -39.19 17.78 5.85
N LEU A 20 -39.44 17.25 4.64
CA LEU A 20 -39.01 15.90 4.23
C LEU A 20 -37.47 15.79 4.11
N VAL A 21 -36.81 16.85 3.64
CA VAL A 21 -35.34 16.90 3.62
C VAL A 21 -34.77 17.02 5.03
N HIS A 22 -35.43 17.74 5.94
CA HIS A 22 -34.98 17.87 7.34
C HIS A 22 -35.11 16.58 8.14
N THR A 23 -36.06 15.71 7.81
CA THR A 23 -36.21 14.41 8.49
C THR A 23 -35.28 13.32 7.97
N GLN A 24 -34.61 13.52 6.83
CA GLN A 24 -33.58 12.58 6.34
C GLN A 24 -32.18 12.89 6.86
N TYR A 25 -31.98 14.05 7.45
CA TYR A 25 -30.74 14.41 8.17
C TYR A 25 -30.97 14.42 9.69
N GLU A 26 -31.72 13.43 10.21
CA GLU A 26 -31.54 13.05 11.60
C GLU A 26 -30.14 12.43 11.67
N TYR A 27 -29.15 13.31 11.89
CA TYR A 27 -27.87 12.89 12.47
C TYR A 27 -28.22 11.99 13.64
N LEU A 28 -27.82 10.72 13.55
CA LEU A 28 -27.69 9.88 14.71
C LEU A 28 -26.75 10.64 15.65
N GLU A 29 -27.29 11.47 16.54
CA GLU A 29 -26.55 11.95 17.70
C GLU A 29 -26.20 10.69 18.48
N TYR A 30 -24.97 10.22 18.29
CA TYR A 30 -24.39 9.22 19.17
C TYR A 30 -24.43 9.80 20.57
N PRO A 31 -25.06 9.14 21.55
CA PRO A 31 -25.12 9.64 22.90
C PRO A 31 -23.71 9.91 23.39
N LEU A 32 -23.51 11.13 23.88
CA LEU A 32 -22.28 11.57 24.55
C LEU A 32 -21.92 10.54 25.63
N GLY A 33 -20.90 9.73 25.37
CA GLY A 33 -20.43 8.70 26.32
C GLY A 33 -20.14 7.33 25.74
N TYR A 34 -20.44 7.07 24.44
CA TYR A 34 -19.88 5.88 23.81
C TYR A 34 -18.41 6.15 23.53
N PRO A 35 -17.47 5.37 24.11
CA PRO A 35 -16.08 5.45 23.71
C PRO A 35 -16.05 5.09 22.22
N TYR A 36 -15.55 6.01 21.39
CA TYR A 36 -15.16 5.66 20.02
C TYR A 36 -14.34 4.38 20.13
N PRO A 37 -14.63 3.32 19.35
CA PRO A 37 -13.72 2.19 19.32
C PRO A 37 -12.34 2.77 19.02
N GLU A 38 -11.46 2.69 20.01
CA GLU A 38 -10.06 3.06 19.86
C GLU A 38 -9.62 2.34 18.59
N GLN A 39 -9.25 3.11 17.56
CA GLN A 39 -8.75 2.52 16.33
C GLN A 39 -7.55 1.70 16.77
N GLU A 40 -7.71 0.38 16.78
CA GLU A 40 -6.62 -0.54 17.09
C GLU A 40 -5.43 -0.11 16.24
N GLN A 41 -4.48 0.54 16.90
CA GLN A 41 -3.29 1.04 16.25
C GLN A 41 -2.52 -0.17 15.80
N TYR A 42 -2.54 -0.46 14.47
CA TYR A 42 -1.77 -1.55 13.90
C TYR A 42 -0.31 -1.40 14.36
N THR A 43 0.08 -2.19 15.34
CA THR A 43 1.47 -2.35 15.73
C THR A 43 2.05 -3.45 14.85
N PRO A 44 2.99 -3.14 13.96
CA PRO A 44 3.63 -4.18 13.17
C PRO A 44 4.28 -5.17 14.13
N PRO A 45 4.06 -6.48 13.95
CA PRO A 45 4.63 -7.49 14.82
C PRO A 45 6.16 -7.41 14.78
N VAL A 46 6.80 -7.52 15.92
CA VAL A 46 8.27 -7.52 16.04
C VAL A 46 8.84 -8.70 15.26
N LEU A 47 9.72 -8.42 14.30
CA LEU A 47 10.48 -9.45 13.60
C LEU A 47 11.54 -10.05 14.54
N ALA A 48 11.91 -11.32 14.32
CA ALA A 48 13.02 -11.90 15.05
C ALA A 48 14.31 -11.09 14.81
N PRO A 49 15.21 -10.99 15.82
CA PRO A 49 16.42 -10.17 15.72
C PRO A 49 17.28 -10.47 14.50
N ASP A 50 17.29 -11.73 14.05
CA ASP A 50 18.11 -12.22 12.94
C ASP A 50 17.41 -12.10 11.57
N THR A 51 16.17 -11.58 11.52
CA THR A 51 15.48 -11.39 10.24
C THR A 51 16.16 -10.28 9.44
N PRO A 52 16.59 -10.54 8.18
CA PRO A 52 17.20 -9.51 7.35
C PRO A 52 16.24 -8.32 7.17
N ARG A 53 16.74 -7.12 7.43
CA ARG A 53 15.94 -5.90 7.25
C ARG A 53 16.01 -5.48 5.79
N ILE A 54 14.86 -5.52 5.15
CA ILE A 54 14.69 -5.08 3.77
C ILE A 54 13.65 -3.95 3.71
N GLN A 55 13.64 -3.23 2.58
CA GLN A 55 12.55 -2.33 2.23
C GLN A 55 12.10 -2.65 0.81
N LEU A 56 10.82 -2.51 0.55
CA LEU A 56 10.25 -2.74 -0.77
C LEU A 56 9.75 -1.45 -1.39
N ARG A 57 9.80 -1.39 -2.72
CA ARG A 57 9.09 -0.37 -3.51
C ARG A 57 8.61 -0.97 -4.83
N LEU A 58 7.65 -0.29 -5.44
CA LEU A 58 7.23 -0.55 -6.82
C LEU A 58 7.91 0.47 -7.75
N ALA A 59 8.57 -0.02 -8.78
CA ALA A 59 9.35 0.78 -9.72
C ALA A 59 9.00 0.47 -11.18
N GLY A 60 9.64 1.17 -12.12
CA GLY A 60 9.49 0.94 -13.54
C GLY A 60 8.74 2.04 -14.28
N HIS A 61 8.90 2.09 -15.61
CA HIS A 61 8.38 3.18 -16.46
C HIS A 61 6.85 3.20 -16.57
N LYS A 62 6.22 2.04 -16.45
CA LYS A 62 4.75 1.85 -16.59
C LYS A 62 4.07 1.58 -15.26
N ARG A 63 4.75 1.87 -14.14
CA ARG A 63 4.18 1.64 -12.81
C ARG A 63 3.00 2.57 -12.54
N LYS A 64 2.06 2.08 -11.75
CA LYS A 64 1.05 2.91 -11.06
C LYS A 64 1.32 2.89 -9.56
N HIS A 65 0.47 3.55 -8.79
CA HIS A 65 0.64 3.61 -7.33
C HIS A 65 0.60 2.21 -6.67
N ASN A 66 -0.13 1.26 -7.27
CA ASN A 66 -0.35 -0.09 -6.77
C ASN A 66 0.22 -1.19 -7.67
N GLU A 67 0.96 -0.86 -8.72
CA GLU A 67 1.59 -1.84 -9.60
C GLU A 67 2.97 -1.39 -10.09
N GLY A 68 3.88 -2.35 -10.28
CA GLY A 68 5.23 -2.07 -10.76
C GLY A 68 6.18 -3.24 -10.58
N ARG A 69 7.43 -3.07 -11.02
CA ARG A 69 8.53 -3.99 -10.72
C ARG A 69 8.82 -3.97 -9.22
N VAL A 70 9.00 -5.15 -8.64
CA VAL A 70 9.40 -5.26 -7.24
C VAL A 70 10.88 -4.93 -7.11
N GLU A 71 11.19 -3.93 -6.29
CA GLU A 71 12.56 -3.62 -5.91
C GLU A 71 12.74 -3.73 -4.41
N VAL A 72 13.89 -4.25 -4.02
CA VAL A 72 14.28 -4.53 -2.63
C VAL A 72 15.52 -3.73 -2.29
N TYR A 73 15.47 -3.00 -1.18
CA TYR A 73 16.63 -2.38 -0.58
C TYR A 73 17.20 -3.29 0.49
N TYR A 74 18.44 -3.71 0.30
CA TYR A 74 19.17 -4.53 1.24
C TYR A 74 20.64 -4.14 1.25
N ASN A 75 21.27 -4.13 2.40
CA ASN A 75 22.69 -3.82 2.59
C ASN A 75 23.15 -2.55 1.83
N GLY A 76 22.35 -1.48 1.90
CA GLY A 76 22.69 -0.18 1.30
C GLY A 76 22.38 -0.03 -0.19
N THR A 77 21.85 -1.07 -0.85
CA THR A 77 21.68 -1.07 -2.31
C THR A 77 20.28 -1.53 -2.71
N TRP A 78 19.66 -0.83 -3.67
CA TRP A 78 18.45 -1.28 -4.35
C TRP A 78 18.80 -2.37 -5.37
N GLY A 79 17.95 -3.38 -5.47
CA GLY A 79 18.04 -4.46 -6.43
C GLY A 79 16.67 -5.03 -6.73
N THR A 80 16.60 -6.14 -7.45
CA THR A 80 15.36 -6.71 -7.97
C THR A 80 15.05 -8.08 -7.41
N VAL A 81 13.95 -8.65 -7.87
CA VAL A 81 13.48 -10.01 -7.58
C VAL A 81 13.26 -10.73 -8.91
N CYS A 82 13.76 -11.94 -9.03
CA CYS A 82 13.55 -12.81 -10.18
C CYS A 82 12.11 -13.31 -10.23
N ASP A 83 11.64 -13.66 -11.43
CA ASP A 83 10.32 -14.23 -11.63
C ASP A 83 10.30 -15.77 -11.55
N ASP A 84 11.45 -16.42 -11.41
CA ASP A 84 11.55 -17.88 -11.25
C ASP A 84 10.92 -18.33 -9.93
N ASP A 85 10.02 -19.31 -9.99
CA ASP A 85 9.19 -19.81 -8.88
C ASP A 85 8.35 -18.73 -8.17
N PHE A 86 8.33 -17.51 -8.69
CA PHE A 86 7.51 -16.45 -8.13
C PHE A 86 6.02 -16.74 -8.32
N SER A 87 5.26 -16.67 -7.26
CA SER A 87 3.83 -17.04 -7.27
C SER A 87 2.93 -15.91 -6.77
N ILE A 88 1.62 -16.13 -6.88
CA ILE A 88 0.64 -15.21 -6.27
C ILE A 88 0.79 -15.11 -4.75
N HIS A 89 1.34 -16.13 -4.09
CA HIS A 89 1.63 -16.08 -2.66
C HIS A 89 2.79 -15.14 -2.35
N ALA A 90 3.85 -15.15 -3.18
CA ALA A 90 4.93 -14.18 -3.06
C ALA A 90 4.44 -12.75 -3.33
N ALA A 91 3.61 -12.56 -4.36
CA ALA A 91 2.96 -11.28 -4.63
C ALA A 91 2.11 -10.81 -3.45
N GLN A 92 1.40 -11.72 -2.77
CA GLN A 92 0.60 -11.40 -1.58
C GLN A 92 1.47 -10.86 -0.43
N VAL A 93 2.64 -11.47 -0.21
CA VAL A 93 3.61 -10.98 0.80
C VAL A 93 4.10 -9.59 0.43
N VAL A 94 4.54 -9.39 -0.82
CA VAL A 94 5.00 -8.08 -1.32
C VAL A 94 3.93 -7.01 -1.14
N CYS A 95 2.68 -7.27 -1.57
CA CYS A 95 1.61 -6.30 -1.48
C CYS A 95 1.27 -5.94 -0.03
N LYS A 96 1.22 -6.92 0.87
CA LYS A 96 1.00 -6.67 2.30
C LYS A 96 2.13 -5.87 2.94
N GLU A 97 3.38 -6.20 2.63
CA GLU A 97 4.55 -5.47 3.12
C GLU A 97 4.57 -4.02 2.61
N LEU A 98 3.99 -3.76 1.43
CA LEU A 98 3.76 -2.43 0.87
C LEU A 98 2.48 -1.74 1.41
N GLY A 99 1.75 -2.37 2.33
CA GLY A 99 0.56 -1.83 2.98
C GLY A 99 -0.74 -1.93 2.18
N TYR A 100 -0.79 -2.80 1.18
CA TYR A 100 -2.02 -3.14 0.46
C TYR A 100 -2.69 -4.36 1.10
N GLN A 101 -4.00 -4.50 0.94
CA GLN A 101 -4.74 -5.61 1.55
C GLN A 101 -4.43 -6.95 0.88
N GLU A 102 -4.25 -6.93 -0.45
CA GLU A 102 -4.07 -8.16 -1.22
C GLU A 102 -3.34 -7.93 -2.55
N ALA A 103 -2.77 -9.01 -3.10
CA ALA A 103 -2.28 -9.05 -4.47
C ALA A 103 -3.42 -9.41 -5.43
N VAL A 104 -3.48 -8.72 -6.55
CA VAL A 104 -4.39 -9.03 -7.67
C VAL A 104 -3.72 -9.99 -8.64
N SER A 105 -2.46 -9.73 -8.98
CA SER A 105 -1.66 -10.56 -9.87
C SER A 105 -0.17 -10.27 -9.73
N TRP A 106 0.64 -11.08 -10.38
CA TRP A 106 2.05 -10.82 -10.63
C TRP A 106 2.36 -10.87 -12.12
N VAL A 107 3.49 -10.31 -12.53
CA VAL A 107 3.82 -10.09 -13.94
C VAL A 107 5.30 -10.41 -14.17
N PRO A 108 5.62 -11.42 -14.99
CA PRO A 108 6.99 -11.82 -15.28
C PRO A 108 7.65 -10.98 -16.36
N SER A 109 8.91 -11.36 -16.66
CA SER A 109 9.67 -10.95 -17.85
C SER A 109 9.81 -9.43 -17.99
N SER A 110 10.12 -8.77 -16.90
CA SER A 110 10.43 -7.32 -16.82
C SER A 110 9.40 -6.42 -17.51
N LYS A 111 8.12 -6.75 -17.43
CA LYS A 111 7.05 -5.97 -18.08
C LYS A 111 7.02 -4.49 -17.67
N TYR A 112 7.48 -4.17 -16.47
CA TYR A 112 7.63 -2.80 -15.98
C TYR A 112 9.01 -2.19 -16.31
N GLY A 113 9.80 -2.85 -17.14
CA GLY A 113 11.17 -2.50 -17.49
C GLY A 113 12.19 -3.23 -16.60
N LYS A 114 13.42 -3.37 -17.12
CA LYS A 114 14.55 -3.96 -16.40
C LYS A 114 14.97 -3.06 -15.24
N GLY A 115 15.34 -3.67 -14.13
CA GLY A 115 15.96 -2.98 -13.02
C GLY A 115 17.47 -2.90 -13.16
N GLU A 116 18.10 -2.48 -12.08
CA GLU A 116 19.54 -2.34 -11.95
C GLU A 116 20.00 -2.89 -10.60
N GLY A 117 21.29 -3.12 -10.45
CA GLY A 117 21.89 -3.60 -9.22
C GLY A 117 21.82 -5.12 -9.07
N PRO A 118 21.92 -5.64 -7.83
CA PRO A 118 21.81 -7.07 -7.56
C PRO A 118 20.38 -7.60 -7.76
N ILE A 119 20.25 -8.87 -8.12
CA ILE A 119 19.01 -9.61 -7.96
C ILE A 119 19.05 -10.21 -6.57
N TRP A 120 18.25 -9.65 -5.64
CA TRP A 120 18.31 -9.99 -4.23
C TRP A 120 17.59 -11.29 -3.87
N PHE A 121 16.51 -11.60 -4.59
CA PHE A 121 15.72 -12.81 -4.36
C PHE A 121 15.45 -13.54 -5.65
N ASP A 122 15.52 -14.86 -5.55
CA ASP A 122 15.30 -15.81 -6.61
C ASP A 122 14.66 -17.08 -6.03
N ASN A 123 13.84 -17.79 -6.82
CA ASN A 123 13.15 -19.01 -6.43
C ASN A 123 12.36 -18.87 -5.12
N LEU A 124 11.54 -17.81 -5.03
CA LEU A 124 10.75 -17.49 -3.84
C LEU A 124 9.56 -18.44 -3.65
N GLN A 125 9.57 -19.19 -2.55
CA GLN A 125 8.54 -20.16 -2.19
C GLN A 125 7.71 -19.70 -0.99
N CYS A 126 7.06 -18.54 -1.13
CA CYS A 126 6.22 -17.98 -0.08
C CYS A 126 4.90 -18.74 0.06
N THR A 127 4.34 -18.75 1.28
CA THR A 127 2.99 -19.25 1.59
C THR A 127 1.91 -18.17 1.51
N GLY A 128 2.31 -16.90 1.42
CA GLY A 128 1.42 -15.72 1.44
C GLY A 128 1.07 -15.22 2.84
N LYS A 129 1.62 -15.84 3.89
CA LYS A 129 1.40 -15.50 5.30
C LYS A 129 2.59 -14.81 5.96
N GLU A 130 3.73 -14.81 5.29
CA GLU A 130 4.95 -14.19 5.76
C GLU A 130 4.74 -12.67 5.93
N ARG A 131 5.40 -12.10 6.94
CA ARG A 131 5.31 -10.66 7.25
C ARG A 131 6.20 -9.80 6.37
N THR A 132 7.25 -10.40 5.84
CA THR A 132 8.23 -9.78 4.95
C THR A 132 8.74 -10.81 3.96
N LEU A 133 9.11 -10.33 2.76
CA LEU A 133 9.66 -11.16 1.71
C LEU A 133 10.94 -11.89 2.17
N ALA A 134 11.70 -11.29 3.09
CA ALA A 134 12.90 -11.87 3.67
C ALA A 134 12.66 -13.16 4.49
N LEU A 135 11.42 -13.48 4.84
CA LEU A 135 11.05 -14.71 5.53
C LEU A 135 10.60 -15.82 4.59
N CYS A 136 10.44 -15.55 3.30
CA CYS A 136 10.12 -16.59 2.33
C CYS A 136 11.34 -17.48 2.08
N PRO A 137 11.17 -18.81 1.99
CA PRO A 137 12.23 -19.67 1.48
C PRO A 137 12.67 -19.23 0.08
N SER A 138 13.98 -19.26 -0.16
CA SER A 138 14.60 -18.87 -1.43
C SER A 138 15.98 -19.50 -1.55
N ASN A 139 16.69 -19.25 -2.64
CA ASN A 139 18.09 -19.67 -2.80
C ASN A 139 19.06 -18.96 -1.83
N GLY A 140 18.58 -17.96 -1.09
CA GLY A 140 19.37 -17.06 -0.25
C GLY A 140 19.51 -15.66 -0.87
N ILE A 141 19.71 -14.65 -0.02
CA ILE A 141 19.78 -13.25 -0.47
C ILE A 141 21.03 -13.06 -1.34
N GLY A 142 20.84 -12.55 -2.56
CA GLY A 142 21.90 -12.31 -3.53
C GLY A 142 22.40 -13.55 -4.28
N VAL A 143 21.73 -14.69 -4.11
CA VAL A 143 22.02 -15.93 -4.85
C VAL A 143 20.99 -16.05 -5.96
N SER A 144 21.40 -15.82 -7.22
CA SER A 144 20.51 -15.87 -8.39
C SER A 144 21.33 -16.14 -9.66
N ASP A 145 20.75 -16.87 -10.60
CA ASP A 145 21.26 -17.06 -11.96
C ASP A 145 20.44 -16.29 -13.00
N CYS A 146 19.43 -15.55 -12.58
CA CYS A 146 18.57 -14.72 -13.41
C CYS A 146 19.31 -13.51 -13.99
N LYS A 147 18.69 -12.94 -15.00
CA LYS A 147 19.06 -11.63 -15.58
C LYS A 147 17.92 -10.64 -15.33
N HIS A 148 18.19 -9.34 -15.45
CA HIS A 148 17.15 -8.30 -15.36
C HIS A 148 16.06 -8.38 -16.45
N THR A 149 16.13 -9.35 -17.37
CA THR A 149 15.02 -9.70 -18.27
C THR A 149 13.91 -10.50 -17.57
N GLU A 150 14.20 -11.00 -16.38
CA GLU A 150 13.37 -11.86 -15.55
C GLU A 150 12.91 -11.16 -14.27
N ASP A 151 13.08 -9.82 -14.21
CA ASP A 151 12.60 -9.03 -13.06
C ASP A 151 11.08 -9.12 -12.94
N VAL A 152 10.58 -9.52 -11.77
CA VAL A 152 9.16 -9.65 -11.49
C VAL A 152 8.50 -8.33 -11.13
N GLY A 153 7.24 -8.20 -11.49
CA GLY A 153 6.36 -7.14 -11.04
C GLY A 153 5.12 -7.68 -10.36
N VAL A 154 4.44 -6.83 -9.61
CA VAL A 154 3.17 -7.15 -8.96
C VAL A 154 2.10 -6.10 -9.25
N VAL A 155 0.85 -6.53 -9.15
CA VAL A 155 -0.35 -5.67 -9.13
C VAL A 155 -1.05 -5.92 -7.80
N CYS A 156 -1.09 -4.90 -6.95
CA CYS A 156 -1.79 -4.94 -5.68
C CYS A 156 -3.21 -4.35 -5.82
N SER A 157 -4.10 -4.69 -4.89
CA SER A 157 -5.41 -4.05 -4.82
C SER A 157 -5.28 -2.55 -4.52
N ASP A 158 -6.30 -1.76 -4.86
CA ASP A 158 -6.34 -0.33 -4.51
C ASP A 158 -6.58 -0.08 -3.03
N ARG A 159 -6.99 -1.13 -2.28
CA ARG A 159 -7.32 -1.02 -0.86
C ARG A 159 -6.06 -1.10 0.00
N ARG A 160 -5.91 -0.11 0.87
CA ARG A 160 -4.83 -0.05 1.86
C ARG A 160 -5.23 -0.73 3.15
N ILE A 161 -4.25 -1.25 3.89
CA ILE A 161 -4.45 -1.75 5.25
C ILE A 161 -4.70 -0.54 6.15
N PRO A 162 -5.83 -0.47 6.88
CA PRO A 162 -6.11 0.62 7.79
C PRO A 162 -4.99 0.78 8.84
N GLY A 163 -4.58 2.02 9.10
CA GLY A 163 -3.52 2.31 10.07
C GLY A 163 -2.09 1.92 9.67
N PHE A 164 -1.89 1.36 8.48
CA PHE A 164 -0.55 1.02 7.99
C PHE A 164 0.30 2.30 7.82
N ARG A 165 1.41 2.35 8.52
CA ARG A 165 2.41 3.42 8.38
C ARG A 165 3.70 2.81 7.86
N PHE A 166 4.24 3.36 6.77
CA PHE A 166 5.60 3.02 6.38
C PHE A 166 6.56 3.46 7.47
N VAL A 167 7.18 2.50 8.13
CA VAL A 167 8.30 2.82 9.01
C VAL A 167 9.50 3.02 8.08
N ASN A 168 9.80 4.27 7.74
CA ASN A 168 11.04 4.61 7.06
C ASN A 168 12.19 4.36 8.03
N THR A 169 12.73 3.16 8.03
CA THR A 169 13.90 2.76 8.82
C THR A 169 15.23 3.10 8.14
N LEU A 170 15.21 3.93 7.10
CA LEU A 170 16.47 4.51 6.60
C LEU A 170 17.03 5.38 7.72
N PRO A 171 18.29 5.16 8.15
CA PRO A 171 18.96 6.11 9.02
C PRO A 171 18.89 7.48 8.33
N ASN A 172 18.35 8.47 9.05
CA ASN A 172 18.31 9.83 8.58
C ASN A 172 19.71 10.18 8.09
N HIS A 173 19.84 10.51 6.82
CA HIS A 173 20.99 11.27 6.35
C HIS A 173 20.98 12.54 7.19
N VAL A 174 21.93 12.65 8.11
CA VAL A 174 22.21 13.90 8.83
C VAL A 174 22.65 14.87 7.74
N GLU A 175 21.71 15.72 7.30
CA GLU A 175 22.07 16.89 6.54
C GLU A 175 22.98 17.74 7.44
N HIS A 176 24.26 17.68 7.19
CA HIS A 176 25.18 18.73 7.65
C HIS A 176 24.73 20.03 6.99
N SER A 177 23.83 20.75 7.66
CA SER A 177 23.63 22.16 7.37
C SER A 177 24.96 22.87 7.61
N LYS A 178 25.69 23.17 6.54
CA LYS A 178 26.76 24.14 6.57
C LYS A 178 26.15 25.48 7.00
N GLY A 179 26.32 25.81 8.26
CA GLY A 179 26.09 27.16 8.76
C GLY A 179 26.95 28.13 7.97
N PHE A 180 26.32 29.01 7.23
CA PHE A 180 26.95 30.24 6.80
C PHE A 180 27.11 31.12 8.04
N GLY A 181 28.36 31.17 8.56
CA GLY A 181 28.76 32.21 9.48
C GLY A 181 29.20 33.43 8.69
N ILE A 182 28.69 34.55 9.05
CA ILE A 182 29.16 35.90 8.69
C ILE A 182 30.44 36.17 9.44
#